data_b2cace48a70844f233eb7f10e8a1b866
#
_entry.id   b2cace48a70844f233eb7f10e8a1b866
#
_cell.length_a   1.000
_cell.length_b   1.000
_cell.length_c   1.000
_cell.angle_alpha   90.00
_cell.angle_beta   90.00
_cell.angle_gamma   90.00
#
_symmetry.space_group_name_H-M   'P 1'
#
loop_
_entity.id
_entity.type
_entity.pdbx_description
1 polymer ?
#
loop_
_entity_poly.entity_id
_entity_poly.type
_entity_poly.pdbx_seq_one_letter_code
_entity_poly.pdbx_strand_id
1 'polypeptide(L)'
;YAKNGREAVNIVQLAGGLALTEGRPNITVSDLEWVISSGHYSPRPEKRISKIPQVGYVNGLAVYGANLGTLLGIEATAIPSAKGKGTVIVTGIIDEEEMGGDGKKVRRKSTAKGSVDNVLTVIRKFFKIDTRDYDIHLNFPGGIPIDGPSAGISMVTAIYSAITGLPVDN
;
A
#
# COMPACT_ATOMS: atom_id res chain seq x y z
N TYR A 1 -15.93 -4.52 10.39
CA TYR A 1 -16.89 -3.70 9.64
C TYR A 1 -16.64 -2.19 9.84
N ALA A 2 -16.48 -1.70 11.07
CA ALA A 2 -16.21 -0.28 11.30
C ALA A 2 -14.78 0.08 10.86
N LYS A 3 -14.64 1.14 10.05
CA LYS A 3 -13.34 1.62 9.54
C LYS A 3 -12.62 2.52 10.55
N ASN A 4 -13.35 3.12 11.47
CA ASN A 4 -12.85 4.02 12.51
C ASN A 4 -13.80 4.04 13.72
N GLY A 5 -13.36 4.70 14.81
CA GLY A 5 -14.13 4.77 16.04
C GLY A 5 -15.50 5.46 15.88
N ARG A 6 -15.60 6.46 15.01
CA ARG A 6 -16.89 7.15 14.75
C ARG A 6 -17.90 6.21 14.11
N GLU A 7 -17.51 5.40 13.13
CA GLU A 7 -18.40 4.40 12.53
C GLU A 7 -18.79 3.33 13.54
N ALA A 8 -17.89 2.90 14.41
CA ALA A 8 -18.21 1.95 15.48
C ALA A 8 -19.29 2.51 16.43
N VAL A 9 -19.12 3.76 16.85
CA VAL A 9 -20.13 4.45 17.70
C VAL A 9 -21.46 4.58 16.97
N ASN A 10 -21.47 4.95 15.69
CA ASN A 10 -22.69 5.06 14.91
C ASN A 10 -23.45 3.73 14.81
N ILE A 11 -22.71 2.63 14.54
CA ILE A 11 -23.33 1.29 14.48
C ILE A 11 -24.00 0.94 15.82
N VAL A 12 -23.32 1.19 16.93
CA VAL A 12 -23.84 0.91 18.27
C VAL A 12 -25.05 1.81 18.58
N GLN A 13 -25.02 3.09 18.21
CA GLN A 13 -26.13 4.01 18.41
C GLN A 13 -27.36 3.61 17.60
N LEU A 14 -27.19 3.19 16.35
CA LEU A 14 -28.30 2.70 15.51
C LEU A 14 -28.91 1.42 16.08
N ALA A 15 -28.04 0.48 16.54
CA ALA A 15 -28.52 -0.72 17.21
C ALA A 15 -29.27 -0.41 18.52
N GLY A 16 -28.83 0.62 19.26
CA GLY A 16 -29.54 1.12 20.44
C GLY A 16 -30.91 1.68 20.09
N GLY A 17 -31.00 2.47 19.02
CA GLY A 17 -32.30 2.96 18.50
C GLY A 17 -33.23 1.82 18.13
N LEU A 18 -32.77 0.77 17.47
CA LEU A 18 -33.55 -0.42 17.15
C LEU A 18 -34.06 -1.11 18.40
N ALA A 19 -33.20 -1.38 19.38
CA ALA A 19 -33.61 -2.01 20.65
C ALA A 19 -34.69 -1.19 21.39
N LEU A 20 -34.53 0.14 21.39
CA LEU A 20 -35.52 1.03 22.02
C LEU A 20 -36.90 1.01 21.30
N THR A 21 -36.89 0.96 19.98
CA THR A 21 -38.17 0.85 19.21
C THR A 21 -38.92 -0.46 19.47
N GLU A 22 -38.18 -1.50 19.83
CA GLU A 22 -38.75 -2.81 20.23
C GLU A 22 -39.01 -2.92 21.74
N GLY A 23 -38.82 -1.83 22.47
CA GLY A 23 -39.07 -1.80 23.92
C GLY A 23 -38.06 -2.54 24.75
N ARG A 24 -36.87 -2.83 24.20
CA ARG A 24 -35.81 -3.56 24.89
C ARG A 24 -34.77 -2.61 25.52
N PRO A 25 -34.32 -2.87 26.75
CA PRO A 25 -33.36 -2.01 27.43
C PRO A 25 -31.93 -2.27 27.02
N ASN A 26 -31.65 -3.38 26.33
CA ASN A 26 -30.31 -3.80 25.96
C ASN A 26 -30.16 -4.06 24.46
N ILE A 27 -28.99 -3.75 23.94
CA ILE A 27 -28.57 -4.08 22.56
C ILE A 27 -28.13 -5.54 22.54
N THR A 28 -28.48 -6.27 21.49
CA THR A 28 -28.03 -7.62 21.22
C THR A 28 -27.09 -7.67 20.02
N VAL A 29 -26.40 -8.81 19.85
CA VAL A 29 -25.57 -9.05 18.67
C VAL A 29 -26.40 -9.00 17.38
N SER A 30 -27.63 -9.53 17.43
CA SER A 30 -28.57 -9.47 16.27
C SER A 30 -28.91 -8.07 15.85
N ASP A 31 -29.00 -7.11 16.78
CA ASP A 31 -29.22 -5.69 16.43
C ASP A 31 -28.04 -5.10 15.66
N LEU A 32 -26.81 -5.43 16.10
CA LEU A 32 -25.59 -5.03 15.41
C LEU A 32 -25.49 -5.66 14.02
N GLU A 33 -25.80 -6.96 13.90
CA GLU A 33 -25.81 -7.68 12.63
C GLU A 33 -26.84 -7.10 11.66
N TRP A 34 -28.03 -6.76 12.17
CA TRP A 34 -29.07 -6.10 11.38
C TRP A 34 -28.60 -4.72 10.87
N VAL A 35 -28.03 -3.88 11.74
CA VAL A 35 -27.50 -2.56 11.35
C VAL A 35 -26.38 -2.70 10.31
N ILE A 36 -25.45 -3.67 10.49
CA ILE A 36 -24.36 -3.93 9.57
C ILE A 36 -24.92 -4.34 8.19
N SER A 37 -25.87 -5.27 8.17
CA SER A 37 -26.49 -5.77 6.95
C SER A 37 -27.30 -4.70 6.24
N SER A 38 -28.18 -3.99 6.97
CA SER A 38 -29.04 -2.96 6.40
C SER A 38 -28.29 -1.69 5.98
N GLY A 39 -27.20 -1.37 6.69
CA GLY A 39 -26.31 -0.24 6.37
C GLY A 39 -25.28 -0.55 5.30
N HIS A 40 -25.33 -1.73 4.68
CA HIS A 40 -24.36 -2.18 3.67
C HIS A 40 -22.90 -2.07 4.10
N TYR A 41 -22.62 -2.29 5.38
CA TYR A 41 -21.24 -2.33 5.87
C TYR A 41 -20.54 -3.61 5.40
N SER A 42 -19.42 -3.45 4.72
CA SER A 42 -18.61 -4.59 4.27
C SER A 42 -17.54 -4.94 5.30
N PRO A 43 -17.21 -6.24 5.47
CA PRO A 43 -16.06 -6.65 6.25
C PRO A 43 -14.80 -5.96 5.74
N ARG A 44 -13.92 -5.61 6.67
CA ARG A 44 -12.58 -5.13 6.29
C ARG A 44 -11.83 -6.28 5.62
N PRO A 45 -11.33 -6.11 4.39
CA PRO A 45 -10.48 -7.14 3.81
C PRO A 45 -9.21 -7.27 4.66
N GLU A 46 -9.00 -8.45 5.23
CA GLU A 46 -7.75 -8.77 5.90
C GLU A 46 -6.70 -9.09 4.83
N LYS A 47 -5.69 -8.24 4.71
CA LYS A 47 -4.49 -8.59 3.96
C LYS A 47 -3.64 -9.49 4.84
N ARG A 48 -3.57 -10.76 4.48
CA ARG A 48 -2.70 -11.72 5.16
C ARG A 48 -1.28 -11.56 4.66
N ILE A 49 -0.34 -11.42 5.58
CA ILE A 49 1.08 -11.46 5.29
C ILE A 49 1.47 -12.91 5.02
N SER A 50 2.22 -13.15 3.94
CA SER A 50 2.79 -14.47 3.68
C SER A 50 3.78 -14.82 4.80
N LYS A 51 3.71 -16.05 5.30
CA LYS A 51 4.69 -16.60 6.24
C LYS A 51 5.88 -17.24 5.53
N ILE A 52 5.84 -17.29 4.22
CA ILE A 52 6.90 -17.88 3.40
C ILE A 52 7.76 -16.73 2.88
N PRO A 53 9.08 -16.72 3.20
CA PRO A 53 10.00 -15.75 2.66
C PRO A 53 10.00 -15.77 1.14
N GLN A 54 10.05 -14.59 0.51
CA GLN A 54 9.97 -14.45 -0.94
C GLN A 54 11.09 -13.58 -1.46
N VAL A 55 11.60 -13.94 -2.64
CA VAL A 55 12.61 -13.14 -3.33
C VAL A 55 11.92 -12.00 -4.08
N GLY A 56 12.43 -10.77 -3.88
CA GLY A 56 11.94 -9.59 -4.57
C GLY A 56 10.56 -9.11 -4.12
N TYR A 57 9.99 -9.65 -3.06
CA TYR A 57 8.70 -9.23 -2.52
C TYR A 57 8.85 -8.68 -1.10
N VAL A 58 8.27 -7.50 -0.85
CA VAL A 58 8.32 -6.85 0.47
C VAL A 58 6.98 -6.17 0.76
N ASN A 59 6.51 -6.28 1.99
CA ASN A 59 5.35 -5.54 2.45
C ASN A 59 5.75 -4.11 2.86
N GLY A 60 5.22 -3.13 2.15
CA GLY A 60 5.25 -1.72 2.54
C GLY A 60 4.01 -1.34 3.34
N LEU A 61 4.13 -0.27 4.11
CA LEU A 61 3.00 0.32 4.84
C LEU A 61 2.53 1.57 4.09
N ALA A 62 1.25 1.63 3.79
CA ALA A 62 0.61 2.77 3.17
C ALA A 62 -0.52 3.31 4.05
N VAL A 63 -0.69 4.62 4.06
CA VAL A 63 -1.78 5.31 4.76
C VAL A 63 -2.62 6.03 3.73
N TYR A 64 -3.92 5.75 3.71
CA TYR A 64 -4.87 6.45 2.88
C TYR A 64 -6.04 6.95 3.72
N GLY A 65 -6.05 8.23 4.00
CA GLY A 65 -7.08 8.84 4.85
C GLY A 65 -6.78 8.76 6.36
N ALA A 66 -7.59 9.44 7.14
CA ALA A 66 -7.43 9.49 8.59
C ALA A 66 -7.64 8.10 9.22
N ASN A 67 -6.65 7.60 9.93
CA ASN A 67 -6.68 6.33 10.66
C ASN A 67 -6.85 5.06 9.79
N LEU A 68 -6.54 5.15 8.49
CA LEU A 68 -6.64 4.03 7.57
C LEU A 68 -5.24 3.67 7.03
N GLY A 69 -4.66 2.61 7.59
CA GLY A 69 -3.45 1.98 7.09
C GLY A 69 -3.76 0.71 6.30
N THR A 70 -2.92 0.39 5.34
CA THR A 70 -2.96 -0.86 4.58
C THR A 70 -1.56 -1.36 4.30
N LEU A 71 -1.46 -2.65 4.07
CA LEU A 71 -0.25 -3.25 3.51
C LEU A 71 -0.26 -3.07 2.00
N LEU A 72 0.87 -2.67 1.47
CA LEU A 72 1.12 -2.56 0.04
C LEU A 72 2.26 -3.50 -0.31
N GLY A 73 1.99 -4.53 -1.11
CA GLY A 73 3.05 -5.37 -1.66
C GLY A 73 3.93 -4.54 -2.61
N ILE A 74 5.22 -4.71 -2.52
CA ILE A 74 6.21 -4.14 -3.45
C ILE A 74 6.94 -5.32 -4.06
N GLU A 75 6.90 -5.42 -5.38
CA GLU A 75 7.50 -6.50 -6.14
C GLU A 75 8.67 -5.97 -6.96
N ALA A 76 9.80 -6.63 -6.87
CA ALA A 76 10.96 -6.33 -7.69
C ALA A 76 11.44 -7.58 -8.43
N THR A 77 11.78 -7.40 -9.69
CA THR A 77 12.49 -8.40 -10.49
C THR A 77 13.78 -7.77 -10.98
N ALA A 78 14.87 -8.54 -11.02
CA ALA A 78 16.14 -8.11 -11.56
C ALA A 78 16.73 -9.20 -12.45
N ILE A 79 16.99 -8.87 -13.70
CA ILE A 79 17.57 -9.78 -14.69
C ILE A 79 18.95 -9.22 -15.07
N PRO A 80 20.02 -10.02 -15.03
CA PRO A 80 21.33 -9.57 -15.48
C PRO A 80 21.26 -9.04 -16.93
N SER A 81 21.86 -7.87 -17.15
CA SER A 81 21.95 -7.20 -18.42
C SER A 81 23.43 -7.01 -18.84
N ALA A 82 23.68 -6.50 -20.03
CA ALA A 82 25.03 -6.13 -20.41
C ALA A 82 25.53 -4.98 -19.51
N LYS A 83 26.82 -5.00 -19.19
CA LYS A 83 27.44 -4.04 -18.26
C LYS A 83 27.07 -2.60 -18.58
N GLY A 84 26.44 -1.93 -17.63
CA GLY A 84 25.99 -0.55 -17.73
C GLY A 84 24.85 -0.30 -18.71
N LYS A 85 24.17 -1.33 -19.22
CA LYS A 85 23.06 -1.24 -20.19
C LYS A 85 21.70 -1.56 -19.60
N GLY A 86 21.62 -1.93 -18.34
CA GLY A 86 20.36 -2.26 -17.66
C GLY A 86 19.42 -1.06 -17.58
N THR A 87 18.15 -1.38 -17.57
CA THR A 87 17.03 -0.44 -17.54
C THR A 87 16.22 -0.58 -16.26
N VAL A 88 15.49 0.47 -15.90
CA VAL A 88 14.60 0.44 -14.74
C VAL A 88 13.20 0.82 -15.18
N ILE A 89 12.25 -0.09 -14.93
CA ILE A 89 10.83 0.10 -15.20
C ILE A 89 10.09 0.13 -13.87
N VAL A 90 9.20 1.09 -13.71
CA VAL A 90 8.34 1.20 -12.51
C VAL A 90 6.89 1.20 -12.97
N THR A 91 6.09 0.31 -12.37
CA THR A 91 4.66 0.18 -12.68
C THR A 91 3.81 0.26 -11.42
N GLY A 92 2.51 0.49 -11.57
CA GLY A 92 1.57 0.56 -10.45
C GLY A 92 1.60 1.87 -9.66
N ILE A 93 2.34 2.87 -10.14
CA ILE A 93 2.32 4.24 -9.59
C ILE A 93 1.58 5.18 -10.54
N ILE A 94 0.94 6.20 -9.98
CA ILE A 94 0.35 7.27 -10.76
C ILE A 94 1.45 8.28 -11.07
N ASP A 95 1.78 8.41 -12.35
CA ASP A 95 2.88 9.30 -12.79
C ASP A 95 2.55 10.79 -12.65
N GLU A 96 1.27 11.18 -12.78
CA GLU A 96 0.83 12.57 -12.69
C GLU A 96 -0.58 12.65 -12.06
N GLU A 97 -0.74 13.48 -11.04
CA GLU A 97 -2.06 13.92 -10.57
C GLU A 97 -2.38 15.31 -11.14
N GLU A 98 -3.47 15.42 -11.89
CA GLU A 98 -4.04 16.73 -12.22
C GLU A 98 -4.89 17.21 -11.03
N MET A 99 -4.35 18.12 -10.23
CA MET A 99 -5.14 18.84 -9.22
C MET A 99 -5.57 20.18 -9.82
N GLY A 100 -6.87 20.37 -10.04
CA GLY A 100 -7.40 21.63 -10.55
C GLY A 100 -8.88 21.79 -10.32
N GLY A 101 -9.23 22.82 -9.53
CA GLY A 101 -10.50 23.52 -9.59
C GLY A 101 -10.23 24.90 -10.17
N ASP A 102 -11.12 25.33 -11.06
CA ASP A 102 -11.23 26.70 -11.61
C ASP A 102 -9.93 27.34 -12.14
N GLY A 103 -9.47 26.88 -13.32
CA GLY A 103 -8.59 27.66 -14.20
C GLY A 103 -7.07 27.50 -14.00
N LYS A 104 -6.58 26.76 -13.04
CA LYS A 104 -5.15 26.42 -12.90
C LYS A 104 -4.95 24.92 -12.74
N LYS A 105 -4.47 24.26 -13.80
CA LYS A 105 -4.01 22.87 -13.74
C LYS A 105 -2.59 22.86 -13.16
N VAL A 106 -2.43 22.35 -11.94
CA VAL A 106 -1.12 22.06 -11.35
C VAL A 106 -0.82 20.59 -11.58
N ARG A 107 0.15 20.29 -12.43
CA ARG A 107 0.68 18.93 -12.61
C ARG A 107 1.69 18.66 -11.51
N ARG A 108 1.38 17.72 -10.65
CA ARG A 108 2.30 17.21 -9.64
C ARG A 108 2.94 15.93 -10.18
N LYS A 109 4.26 15.93 -10.37
CA LYS A 109 5.00 14.71 -10.68
C LYS A 109 5.03 13.79 -9.47
N SER A 110 4.84 12.49 -9.70
CA SER A 110 4.96 11.49 -8.64
C SER A 110 6.34 11.56 -7.97
N THR A 111 6.36 11.72 -6.67
CA THR A 111 7.59 11.67 -5.87
C THR A 111 8.11 10.24 -5.73
N ALA A 112 7.29 9.23 -6.02
CA ALA A 112 7.69 7.83 -5.99
C ALA A 112 8.80 7.52 -7.00
N LYS A 113 8.73 8.09 -8.22
CA LYS A 113 9.76 7.90 -9.23
C LYS A 113 11.11 8.49 -8.81
N GLY A 114 11.11 9.68 -8.20
CA GLY A 114 12.32 10.27 -7.61
C GLY A 114 12.87 9.44 -6.46
N SER A 115 12.02 8.78 -5.70
CA SER A 115 12.43 7.87 -4.63
C SER A 115 13.14 6.62 -5.16
N VAL A 116 12.73 6.10 -6.33
CA VAL A 116 13.43 4.97 -6.98
C VAL A 116 14.86 5.35 -7.35
N ASP A 117 15.08 6.52 -7.93
CA ASP A 117 16.45 6.99 -8.29
C ASP A 117 17.34 7.10 -7.04
N ASN A 118 16.80 7.57 -5.92
CA ASN A 118 17.51 7.61 -4.64
C ASN A 118 17.84 6.20 -4.14
N VAL A 119 16.90 5.27 -4.22
CA VAL A 119 17.07 3.85 -3.83
C VAL A 119 18.18 3.20 -4.65
N LEU A 120 18.19 3.36 -5.96
CA LEU A 120 19.24 2.81 -6.83
C LEU A 120 20.61 3.40 -6.49
N THR A 121 20.66 4.67 -6.12
CA THR A 121 21.90 5.33 -5.68
C THR A 121 22.39 4.76 -4.35
N VAL A 122 21.49 4.51 -3.40
CA VAL A 122 21.79 3.85 -2.11
C VAL A 122 22.37 2.46 -2.33
N ILE A 123 21.76 1.65 -3.20
CA ILE A 123 22.23 0.29 -3.51
C ILE A 123 23.64 0.33 -4.07
N ARG A 124 23.91 1.20 -5.03
CA ARG A 124 25.26 1.36 -5.60
C ARG A 124 26.29 1.80 -4.56
N LYS A 125 25.93 2.77 -3.70
CA LYS A 125 26.85 3.34 -2.71
C LYS A 125 27.18 2.36 -1.59
N PHE A 126 26.17 1.76 -0.99
CA PHE A 126 26.33 0.99 0.25
C PHE A 126 26.56 -0.50 0.01
N PHE A 127 25.88 -1.09 -0.96
CA PHE A 127 26.01 -2.52 -1.25
C PHE A 127 27.03 -2.83 -2.36
N LYS A 128 27.58 -1.78 -3.03
CA LYS A 128 28.58 -1.92 -4.10
C LYS A 128 28.07 -2.72 -5.30
N ILE A 129 26.78 -2.75 -5.52
CA ILE A 129 26.12 -3.38 -6.66
C ILE A 129 25.84 -2.30 -7.70
N ASP A 130 26.34 -2.45 -8.91
CA ASP A 130 25.97 -1.54 -10.00
C ASP A 130 24.61 -1.94 -10.57
N THR A 131 23.58 -1.21 -10.18
CA THR A 131 22.20 -1.46 -10.62
C THR A 131 22.00 -1.31 -12.12
N ARG A 132 22.97 -0.68 -12.83
CA ARG A 132 22.96 -0.56 -14.30
C ARG A 132 23.38 -1.86 -15.03
N ASP A 133 23.83 -2.85 -14.30
CA ASP A 133 24.14 -4.18 -14.84
C ASP A 133 22.91 -5.11 -14.81
N TYR A 134 21.74 -4.59 -14.46
CA TYR A 134 20.47 -5.34 -14.36
C TYR A 134 19.32 -4.59 -15.03
N ASP A 135 18.44 -5.33 -15.68
CA ASP A 135 17.10 -4.86 -16.01
C ASP A 135 16.20 -5.07 -14.80
N ILE A 136 15.80 -3.97 -14.18
CA ILE A 136 15.03 -3.97 -12.94
C ILE A 136 13.60 -3.54 -13.24
N HIS A 137 12.64 -4.35 -12.81
CA HIS A 137 11.22 -3.97 -12.82
C HIS A 137 10.72 -3.90 -11.39
N LEU A 138 10.24 -2.73 -10.99
CA LEU A 138 9.62 -2.48 -9.69
C LEU A 138 8.13 -2.27 -9.90
N ASN A 139 7.31 -3.09 -9.26
CA ASN A 139 5.86 -3.05 -9.38
C ASN A 139 5.19 -2.79 -8.04
N PHE A 140 4.16 -1.95 -8.06
CA PHE A 140 3.30 -1.65 -6.91
C PHE A 140 1.88 -2.13 -7.22
N PRO A 141 1.57 -3.41 -6.95
CA PRO A 141 0.27 -3.95 -7.29
C PRO A 141 -0.84 -3.31 -6.47
N GLY A 142 -2.00 -3.08 -7.10
CA GLY A 142 -3.20 -2.59 -6.42
C GLY A 142 -3.65 -1.18 -6.78
N GLY A 143 -2.94 -0.46 -7.66
CA GLY A 143 -3.37 0.85 -8.18
C GLY A 143 -3.58 1.92 -7.10
N ILE A 144 -2.92 1.77 -5.94
CA ILE A 144 -3.00 2.76 -4.86
C ILE A 144 -2.02 3.88 -5.19
N PRO A 145 -2.45 5.15 -5.15
CA PRO A 145 -1.54 6.28 -5.31
C PRO A 145 -0.44 6.20 -4.26
N ILE A 146 0.81 6.05 -4.71
CA ILE A 146 1.96 6.07 -3.83
C ILE A 146 2.60 7.43 -3.99
N ASP A 147 2.54 8.20 -2.94
CA ASP A 147 3.22 9.50 -2.86
C ASP A 147 4.14 9.50 -1.65
N GLY A 148 5.39 9.83 -1.89
CA GLY A 148 6.36 10.07 -0.85
C GLY A 148 7.53 9.10 -0.76
N PRO A 149 8.60 9.52 -0.07
CA PRO A 149 9.84 8.76 0.07
C PRO A 149 9.76 7.65 1.14
N SER A 150 8.63 7.49 1.83
CA SER A 150 8.47 6.56 2.96
C SER A 150 8.62 5.08 2.57
N ALA A 151 8.32 4.73 1.32
CA ALA A 151 8.50 3.39 0.79
C ALA A 151 9.97 3.05 0.45
N GLY A 152 10.90 3.97 0.63
CA GLY A 152 12.31 3.81 0.23
C GLY A 152 12.98 2.57 0.78
N ILE A 153 12.78 2.28 2.07
CA ILE A 153 13.39 1.10 2.69
C ILE A 153 12.84 -0.21 2.10
N SER A 154 11.52 -0.28 1.89
CA SER A 154 10.89 -1.46 1.28
C SER A 154 11.34 -1.65 -0.17
N MET A 155 11.51 -0.57 -0.94
CA MET A 155 12.04 -0.62 -2.31
C MET A 155 13.50 -1.08 -2.34
N VAL A 156 14.37 -0.56 -1.44
CA VAL A 156 15.78 -1.02 -1.34
C VAL A 156 15.81 -2.51 -1.07
N THR A 157 15.02 -2.97 -0.09
CA THR A 157 14.98 -4.37 0.31
C THR A 157 14.50 -5.28 -0.83
N ALA A 158 13.41 -4.88 -1.53
CA ALA A 158 12.88 -5.66 -2.65
C ALA A 158 13.88 -5.76 -3.81
N ILE A 159 14.50 -4.64 -4.22
CA ILE A 159 15.46 -4.63 -5.32
C ILE A 159 16.73 -5.40 -4.93
N TYR A 160 17.25 -5.21 -3.72
CA TYR A 160 18.41 -5.95 -3.23
C TYR A 160 18.16 -7.45 -3.21
N SER A 161 17.00 -7.85 -2.69
CA SER A 161 16.55 -9.25 -2.69
C SER A 161 16.46 -9.82 -4.10
N ALA A 162 15.86 -9.09 -5.04
CA ALA A 162 15.76 -9.51 -6.44
C ALA A 162 17.11 -9.72 -7.13
N ILE A 163 18.07 -8.82 -6.87
CA ILE A 163 19.42 -8.89 -7.44
C ILE A 163 20.22 -10.06 -6.83
N THR A 164 20.11 -10.26 -5.52
CA THR A 164 20.93 -11.25 -4.80
C THR A 164 20.32 -12.63 -4.73
N GLY A 165 19.01 -12.75 -5.03
CA GLY A 165 18.26 -14.00 -4.87
C GLY A 165 18.00 -14.36 -3.40
N LEU A 166 18.26 -13.46 -2.45
CA LEU A 166 18.01 -13.70 -1.03
C LEU A 166 16.54 -13.44 -0.70
N PRO A 167 15.83 -14.43 -0.15
CA PRO A 167 14.43 -14.23 0.22
C PRO A 167 14.32 -13.25 1.40
N VAL A 168 13.22 -12.50 1.42
CA VAL A 168 12.85 -11.58 2.50
C VAL A 168 11.75 -12.22 3.33
N ASP A 169 11.93 -12.17 4.64
CA ASP A 169 10.91 -12.53 5.61
C ASP A 169 9.94 -11.35 5.78
N ASN A 170 8.63 -11.62 5.62
CA ASN A 170 7.58 -10.60 5.56
C ASN A 170 6.75 -10.54 6.83
#